data_eb86210d033600e5516049a2b8b0451a
#
_entry.id   eb86210d033600e5516049a2b8b0451a
#
_cell.length_a   1.000
_cell.length_b   1.000
_cell.length_c   1.000
_cell.angle_alpha   90.00
_cell.angle_beta   90.00
_cell.angle_gamma   90.00
#
_symmetry.space_group_name_H-M   'P 1'
#
loop_
_entity.id
_entity.type
_entity.pdbx_description
1 polymer ?
#
loop_
_entity_poly.entity_id
_entity_poly.type
_entity_poly.pdbx_seq_one_letter_code
_entity_poly.pdbx_strand_id
1 'polypeptide(L)'
;MADDDEINLDEGGAGTAPEKKRGIGGLLSGLLKWIIIGLAAIIVIVVVVVVTVKIIGKNSTQVTAIPTSEEYVSGQREIYDWYTSLGIIQTTTWDDPPATVRVDVALAYKKDDKATSTEITQRTVELKAFLRRYFSGKTAAELRNTNNEDALENEIKNGINDKILSSSRIRDVVFQQKDVIEQN
;
A
#
# COMPACT_ATOMS: atom_id res chain seq x y z
N MET A 1 30.58 -45.24 42.11
CA MET A 1 31.01 -44.29 43.14
C MET A 1 29.92 -43.25 43.16
N ALA A 2 28.86 -43.54 43.90
CA ALA A 2 28.66 -43.36 45.34
C ALA A 2 28.57 -41.86 45.60
N ASP A 3 27.61 -41.27 46.20
CA ASP A 3 26.54 -41.62 47.15
C ASP A 3 25.48 -40.52 47.04
N ASP A 4 24.20 -40.73 46.96
CA ASP A 4 23.20 -40.94 48.02
C ASP A 4 23.39 -40.04 49.25
N ASP A 5 22.39 -39.22 49.47
CA ASP A 5 21.83 -39.09 50.80
C ASP A 5 20.41 -38.48 50.79
N GLU A 6 19.45 -39.37 50.86
CA GLU A 6 18.16 -39.15 51.47
C GLU A 6 18.31 -38.90 52.98
N ILE A 7 17.56 -37.97 53.52
CA ILE A 7 17.15 -38.07 54.94
C ILE A 7 15.67 -37.70 55.05
N ASN A 8 15.00 -38.75 55.40
CA ASN A 8 13.61 -38.85 55.83
C ASN A 8 13.54 -38.72 57.38
N LEU A 9 12.31 -38.50 57.87
CA LEU A 9 11.78 -38.80 59.21
C LEU A 9 11.85 -37.66 60.22
N ASP A 10 10.94 -37.51 61.11
CA ASP A 10 9.75 -38.25 61.50
C ASP A 10 9.02 -37.47 62.60
N GLU A 11 7.81 -37.82 62.73
CA GLU A 11 6.86 -37.75 63.85
C GLU A 11 7.32 -37.27 65.25
N GLY A 12 6.40 -36.61 65.85
CA GLY A 12 6.23 -36.78 67.31
C GLY A 12 5.66 -35.60 68.07
N GLY A 13 4.40 -35.54 68.20
CA GLY A 13 3.81 -35.71 69.52
C GLY A 13 3.31 -34.44 70.25
N ALA A 14 2.00 -34.39 70.30
CA ALA A 14 1.18 -34.04 71.50
C ALA A 14 1.17 -32.58 71.99
N GLY A 15 0.00 -31.97 71.77
CA GLY A 15 -0.79 -31.41 72.90
C GLY A 15 -0.54 -29.95 73.26
N THR A 16 -1.43 -29.11 72.91
CA THR A 16 -2.35 -28.34 73.76
C THR A 16 -3.09 -27.28 72.91
N ALA A 17 -4.39 -27.24 73.02
CA ALA A 17 -5.29 -26.22 72.46
C ALA A 17 -5.25 -24.96 73.39
N PRO A 18 -6.02 -23.89 73.02
CA PRO A 18 -6.10 -23.15 71.77
C PRO A 18 -5.82 -21.63 71.95
N GLU A 19 -5.09 -21.03 71.13
CA GLU A 19 -5.14 -19.56 71.02
C GLU A 19 -5.68 -19.12 69.68
N LYS A 20 -6.80 -18.45 69.76
CA LYS A 20 -7.56 -17.83 68.66
C LYS A 20 -6.81 -16.66 68.13
N LYS A 21 -5.82 -16.89 67.23
CA LYS A 21 -5.25 -15.83 66.42
C LYS A 21 -6.20 -15.60 65.26
N ARG A 22 -6.95 -14.49 65.31
CA ARG A 22 -7.67 -13.91 64.20
C ARG A 22 -6.67 -13.68 63.09
N GLY A 23 -6.53 -14.65 62.19
CA GLY A 23 -5.69 -14.56 61.03
C GLY A 23 -6.30 -13.57 60.05
N ILE A 24 -5.54 -12.55 59.74
CA ILE A 24 -5.76 -11.57 58.67
C ILE A 24 -5.93 -12.25 57.29
N GLY A 25 -5.75 -13.56 57.19
CA GLY A 25 -5.88 -14.37 55.94
C GLY A 25 -7.27 -14.45 55.34
N GLY A 26 -8.35 -14.23 56.14
CA GLY A 26 -9.73 -14.29 55.63
C GLY A 26 -10.14 -13.05 54.82
N LEU A 27 -9.62 -11.90 55.16
CA LEU A 27 -9.88 -10.64 54.42
C LEU A 27 -9.04 -10.55 53.14
N LEU A 28 -7.79 -11.05 53.17
CA LEU A 28 -6.92 -11.10 52.01
C LEU A 28 -7.43 -12.06 50.93
N SER A 29 -8.03 -13.20 51.30
CA SER A 29 -8.60 -14.15 50.34
C SER A 29 -9.84 -13.59 49.62
N GLY A 30 -10.65 -12.78 50.30
CA GLY A 30 -11.78 -12.07 49.74
C GLY A 30 -11.32 -10.99 48.72
N LEU A 31 -10.35 -10.19 49.13
CA LEU A 31 -9.80 -9.11 48.34
C LEU A 31 -9.07 -9.66 47.10
N LEU A 32 -8.34 -10.76 47.24
CA LEU A 32 -7.67 -11.42 46.14
C LEU A 32 -8.65 -11.96 45.07
N LYS A 33 -9.79 -12.50 45.48
CA LYS A 33 -10.85 -12.94 44.59
C LYS A 33 -11.41 -11.78 43.79
N TRP A 34 -11.63 -10.62 44.39
CA TRP A 34 -12.12 -9.42 43.70
C TRP A 34 -11.08 -8.85 42.71
N ILE A 35 -9.80 -8.91 43.05
CA ILE A 35 -8.71 -8.52 42.16
C ILE A 35 -8.65 -9.43 40.91
N ILE A 36 -8.77 -10.76 41.12
CA ILE A 36 -8.76 -11.73 40.02
C ILE A 36 -9.98 -11.54 39.12
N ILE A 37 -11.16 -11.27 39.68
CA ILE A 37 -12.36 -10.99 38.88
C ILE A 37 -12.21 -9.70 38.13
N GLY A 38 -11.65 -8.63 38.71
CA GLY A 38 -11.39 -7.37 38.07
C GLY A 38 -10.38 -7.51 36.91
N LEU A 39 -9.31 -8.27 37.14
CA LEU A 39 -8.31 -8.55 36.08
C LEU A 39 -8.92 -9.34 34.91
N ALA A 40 -9.74 -10.35 35.21
CA ALA A 40 -10.43 -11.12 34.19
C ALA A 40 -11.38 -10.24 33.36
N ALA A 41 -12.11 -9.33 34.00
CA ALA A 41 -12.99 -8.38 33.31
C ALA A 41 -12.20 -7.45 32.35
N ILE A 42 -11.04 -6.96 32.77
CA ILE A 42 -10.18 -6.11 31.94
C ILE A 42 -9.68 -6.88 30.72
N ILE A 43 -9.25 -8.14 30.91
CA ILE A 43 -8.80 -8.98 29.79
C ILE A 43 -9.93 -9.20 28.78
N VAL A 44 -11.15 -9.46 29.25
CA VAL A 44 -12.32 -9.62 28.36
C VAL A 44 -12.58 -8.35 27.57
N ILE A 45 -12.53 -7.18 28.21
CA ILE A 45 -12.72 -5.88 27.51
C ILE A 45 -11.65 -5.68 26.46
N VAL A 46 -10.38 -5.94 26.77
CA VAL A 46 -9.29 -5.81 25.80
C VAL A 46 -9.49 -6.75 24.61
N VAL A 47 -9.87 -8.00 24.85
CA VAL A 47 -10.15 -8.97 23.78
C VAL A 47 -11.31 -8.49 22.89
N VAL A 48 -12.39 -8.02 23.50
CA VAL A 48 -13.54 -7.49 22.75
C VAL A 48 -13.13 -6.30 21.90
N VAL A 49 -12.37 -5.34 22.45
CA VAL A 49 -11.89 -4.17 21.70
C VAL A 49 -11.00 -4.60 20.51
N VAL A 50 -10.04 -5.51 20.74
CA VAL A 50 -9.14 -5.98 19.68
C VAL A 50 -9.92 -6.72 18.58
N VAL A 51 -10.89 -7.57 18.96
CA VAL A 51 -11.74 -8.29 18.01
C VAL A 51 -12.61 -7.31 17.23
N THR A 52 -13.20 -6.33 17.90
CA THR A 52 -14.05 -5.30 17.29
C THR A 52 -13.24 -4.46 16.30
N VAL A 53 -12.04 -4.02 16.67
CA VAL A 53 -11.14 -3.27 15.77
C VAL A 53 -10.72 -4.12 14.56
N LYS A 54 -10.44 -5.43 14.75
CA LYS A 54 -10.10 -6.32 13.63
C LYS A 54 -11.29 -6.61 12.69
N ILE A 55 -12.51 -6.66 13.22
CA ILE A 55 -13.72 -6.89 12.42
C ILE A 55 -14.11 -5.62 11.68
N ILE A 56 -14.09 -4.47 12.35
CA ILE A 56 -14.42 -3.17 11.74
C ILE A 56 -13.32 -2.77 10.72
N GLY A 57 -12.05 -3.05 11.02
CA GLY A 57 -10.94 -2.79 10.08
C GLY A 57 -10.94 -3.66 8.82
N LYS A 58 -11.73 -4.75 8.78
CA LYS A 58 -11.93 -5.58 7.58
C LYS A 58 -13.22 -5.27 6.83
N ASN A 59 -14.16 -4.60 7.47
CA ASN A 59 -15.44 -4.18 6.90
C ASN A 59 -15.65 -2.69 7.18
N SER A 60 -14.83 -1.84 6.58
CA SER A 60 -15.20 -0.43 6.41
C SER A 60 -16.28 -0.33 5.32
N THR A 61 -17.44 -0.91 5.63
CA THR A 61 -18.67 -0.63 4.89
C THR A 61 -19.13 0.74 5.34
N GLN A 62 -19.15 1.65 4.39
CA GLN A 62 -19.68 2.98 4.37
C GLN A 62 -20.73 3.27 5.47
N VAL A 63 -20.34 4.05 6.47
CA VAL A 63 -21.27 4.87 7.18
C VAL A 63 -21.61 5.99 6.23
N THR A 64 -22.85 6.02 5.76
CA THR A 64 -23.43 7.11 4.98
C THR A 64 -23.38 8.38 5.81
N ALA A 65 -22.27 9.09 5.75
CA ALA A 65 -22.15 10.45 6.20
C ALA A 65 -22.61 11.36 5.04
N ILE A 66 -23.50 12.27 5.35
CA ILE A 66 -23.93 13.41 4.55
C ILE A 66 -22.76 13.94 3.73
N PRO A 67 -22.94 14.28 2.41
CA PRO A 67 -21.85 14.78 1.58
C PRO A 67 -21.40 16.16 2.06
N THR A 68 -20.58 16.19 3.07
CA THR A 68 -19.66 17.29 3.30
C THR A 68 -18.53 17.04 2.31
N SER A 69 -18.32 17.99 1.40
CA SER A 69 -17.21 18.14 0.45
C SER A 69 -16.13 17.09 0.67
N GLU A 70 -15.87 16.26 -0.34
CA GLU A 70 -14.94 15.14 -0.39
C GLU A 70 -13.89 15.21 0.70
N GLU A 71 -14.08 14.39 1.73
CA GLU A 71 -13.12 14.24 2.80
C GLU A 71 -11.79 13.95 2.09
N TYR A 72 -10.88 14.88 2.23
CA TYR A 72 -9.52 14.77 1.77
C TYR A 72 -8.93 13.51 2.41
N VAL A 73 -9.19 12.37 1.80
CA VAL A 73 -8.44 11.16 2.07
C VAL A 73 -7.03 11.50 1.63
N SER A 74 -6.24 11.94 2.58
CA SER A 74 -4.82 12.10 2.42
C SER A 74 -4.18 10.71 2.33
N GLY A 75 -4.56 9.95 1.31
CA GLY A 75 -3.66 9.00 0.71
C GLY A 75 -2.48 9.85 0.28
N GLN A 76 -1.36 9.73 0.94
CA GLN A 76 -0.12 10.37 0.50
C GLN A 76 0.04 9.98 -0.97
N ARG A 77 -0.27 10.91 -1.88
CA ARG A 77 0.04 10.72 -3.29
C ARG A 77 1.53 10.50 -3.35
N GLU A 78 1.96 9.34 -3.83
CA GLU A 78 3.37 9.09 -4.05
C GLU A 78 3.93 10.24 -4.89
N ILE A 79 4.99 10.85 -4.40
CA ILE A 79 5.71 11.88 -5.15
C ILE A 79 6.64 11.15 -6.10
N TYR A 80 6.51 11.43 -7.39
CA TYR A 80 7.33 10.86 -8.44
C TYR A 80 8.39 11.84 -8.91
N ASP A 81 9.50 11.32 -9.41
CA ASP A 81 10.40 12.03 -10.29
C ASP A 81 9.94 11.85 -11.73
N TRP A 82 10.13 12.87 -12.55
CA TRP A 82 9.66 12.89 -13.93
C TRP A 82 10.82 12.94 -14.91
N TYR A 83 10.82 12.04 -15.88
CA TYR A 83 11.71 12.06 -17.01
C TYR A 83 11.01 12.76 -18.19
N THR A 84 11.47 13.96 -18.52
CA THR A 84 10.88 14.83 -19.56
C THR A 84 11.78 14.98 -20.79
N SER A 85 12.94 14.30 -20.82
CA SER A 85 13.95 14.46 -21.86
C SER A 85 13.73 13.59 -23.08
N LEU A 86 12.56 12.97 -23.24
CA LEU A 86 12.22 12.24 -24.46
C LEU A 86 12.08 13.19 -25.65
N GLY A 87 11.56 14.41 -25.41
CA GLY A 87 11.27 15.38 -26.45
C GLY A 87 10.11 14.95 -27.36
N ILE A 88 9.77 15.81 -28.30
CA ILE A 88 8.59 15.66 -29.15
C ILE A 88 8.73 14.42 -30.05
N ILE A 89 7.73 13.56 -30.00
CA ILE A 89 7.53 12.43 -30.92
C ILE A 89 6.60 12.91 -32.04
N GLN A 90 7.05 12.82 -33.28
CA GLN A 90 6.23 13.15 -34.43
C GLN A 90 6.02 11.92 -35.29
N THR A 91 4.76 11.70 -35.70
CA THR A 91 4.35 10.60 -36.58
C THR A 91 3.05 10.94 -37.29
N THR A 92 2.51 10.02 -38.09
CA THR A 92 1.18 10.13 -38.70
C THR A 92 0.26 9.04 -38.18
N THR A 93 -1.05 9.32 -38.16
CA THR A 93 -2.07 8.35 -37.80
C THR A 93 -2.30 7.29 -38.85
N TRP A 94 -3.08 6.27 -38.51
CA TRP A 94 -3.51 5.20 -39.41
C TRP A 94 -4.63 5.62 -40.37
N ASP A 95 -5.26 6.77 -40.15
CA ASP A 95 -6.42 7.25 -40.93
C ASP A 95 -6.08 7.48 -42.41
N ASP A 96 -7.11 7.53 -43.24
CA ASP A 96 -7.05 7.99 -44.63
C ASP A 96 -8.08 9.12 -44.83
N PRO A 97 -7.64 10.40 -45.01
CA PRO A 97 -6.25 10.88 -45.05
C PRO A 97 -5.57 10.86 -43.64
N PRO A 98 -4.23 10.67 -43.60
CA PRO A 98 -3.52 10.61 -42.32
C PRO A 98 -3.42 11.97 -41.66
N ALA A 99 -3.54 12.01 -40.33
CA ALA A 99 -3.27 13.20 -39.55
C ALA A 99 -1.83 13.20 -39.01
N THR A 100 -1.21 14.39 -38.91
CA THR A 100 0.08 14.54 -38.24
C THR A 100 -0.12 14.59 -36.73
N VAL A 101 0.62 13.76 -36.01
CA VAL A 101 0.61 13.67 -34.54
C VAL A 101 1.94 14.18 -34.00
N ARG A 102 1.88 15.10 -33.02
CA ARG A 102 3.03 15.58 -32.26
C ARG A 102 2.71 15.44 -30.79
N VAL A 103 3.49 14.64 -30.08
CA VAL A 103 3.27 14.38 -28.66
C VAL A 103 4.58 14.54 -27.89
N ASP A 104 4.52 15.21 -26.76
CA ASP A 104 5.57 15.24 -25.75
C ASP A 104 5.12 14.46 -24.53
N VAL A 105 5.90 13.43 -24.14
CA VAL A 105 5.54 12.46 -23.11
C VAL A 105 6.50 12.57 -21.94
N ALA A 106 5.94 12.75 -20.74
CA ALA A 106 6.66 12.65 -19.49
C ALA A 106 6.44 11.28 -18.83
N LEU A 107 7.50 10.68 -18.32
CA LEU A 107 7.48 9.38 -17.64
C LEU A 107 7.76 9.57 -16.17
N ALA A 108 6.81 9.17 -15.31
CA ALA A 108 6.99 9.18 -13.86
C ALA A 108 7.67 7.90 -13.37
N TYR A 109 8.59 8.05 -12.45
CA TYR A 109 9.23 6.93 -11.76
C TYR A 109 9.36 7.23 -10.27
N LYS A 110 9.71 6.23 -9.48
CA LYS A 110 9.84 6.37 -8.03
C LYS A 110 10.87 7.46 -7.71
N LYS A 111 10.51 8.33 -6.78
CA LYS A 111 11.39 9.40 -6.30
C LYS A 111 12.76 8.85 -5.86
N ASP A 112 13.82 9.54 -6.24
CA ASP A 112 15.22 9.21 -5.93
C ASP A 112 15.70 7.85 -6.51
N ASP A 113 14.97 7.26 -7.46
CA ASP A 113 15.37 6.01 -8.12
C ASP A 113 16.30 6.28 -9.31
N LYS A 114 17.59 6.38 -9.01
CA LYS A 114 18.64 6.60 -10.01
C LYS A 114 18.79 5.44 -10.99
N ALA A 115 18.47 4.22 -10.57
CA ALA A 115 18.57 3.05 -11.44
C ALA A 115 17.53 3.14 -12.57
N THR A 116 16.29 3.47 -12.23
CA THR A 116 15.21 3.69 -13.21
C THR A 116 15.53 4.86 -14.14
N SER A 117 15.97 6.00 -13.60
CA SER A 117 16.37 7.15 -14.41
C SER A 117 17.48 6.82 -15.42
N THR A 118 18.48 6.05 -14.98
CA THR A 118 19.58 5.61 -15.84
C THR A 118 19.09 4.65 -16.93
N GLU A 119 18.25 3.67 -16.59
CA GLU A 119 17.71 2.71 -17.57
C GLU A 119 16.84 3.43 -18.63
N ILE A 120 15.96 4.37 -18.22
CA ILE A 120 15.16 5.19 -19.12
C ILE A 120 16.08 5.95 -20.10
N THR A 121 17.14 6.56 -19.58
CA THR A 121 18.11 7.31 -20.40
C THR A 121 18.81 6.42 -21.42
N GLN A 122 19.27 5.25 -21.00
CA GLN A 122 19.96 4.28 -21.88
C GLN A 122 19.03 3.76 -23.00
N ARG A 123 17.74 3.60 -22.69
CA ARG A 123 16.73 3.08 -23.61
C ARG A 123 15.93 4.15 -24.33
N THR A 124 16.39 5.41 -24.33
CA THR A 124 15.69 6.54 -24.97
C THR A 124 15.33 6.27 -26.42
N VAL A 125 16.21 5.63 -27.19
CA VAL A 125 15.96 5.31 -28.61
C VAL A 125 14.85 4.28 -28.76
N GLU A 126 14.85 3.25 -27.91
CA GLU A 126 13.80 2.21 -27.90
C GLU A 126 12.45 2.79 -27.48
N LEU A 127 12.45 3.66 -26.47
CA LEU A 127 11.25 4.38 -26.00
C LEU A 127 10.64 5.25 -27.09
N LYS A 128 11.46 6.05 -27.78
CA LYS A 128 11.00 6.86 -28.93
C LYS A 128 10.45 6.01 -30.06
N ALA A 129 11.11 4.90 -30.38
CA ALA A 129 10.65 3.99 -31.42
C ALA A 129 9.32 3.31 -31.06
N PHE A 130 9.16 2.93 -29.78
CA PHE A 130 7.92 2.38 -29.25
C PHE A 130 6.78 3.41 -29.33
N LEU A 131 6.97 4.62 -28.81
CA LEU A 131 5.98 5.69 -28.84
C LEU A 131 5.55 6.04 -30.26
N ARG A 132 6.52 6.14 -31.20
CA ARG A 132 6.21 6.41 -32.61
C ARG A 132 5.31 5.31 -33.20
N ARG A 133 5.63 4.04 -32.97
CA ARG A 133 4.80 2.91 -33.43
C ARG A 133 3.43 2.89 -32.75
N TYR A 134 3.37 3.23 -31.47
CA TYR A 134 2.14 3.27 -30.73
C TYR A 134 1.17 4.31 -31.31
N PHE A 135 1.63 5.56 -31.50
CA PHE A 135 0.80 6.63 -32.04
C PHE A 135 0.46 6.44 -33.53
N SER A 136 1.36 5.84 -34.30
CA SER A 136 1.07 5.54 -35.71
C SER A 136 0.02 4.44 -35.93
N GLY A 137 -0.24 3.64 -34.92
CA GLY A 137 -1.30 2.63 -34.93
C GLY A 137 -2.66 3.12 -34.43
N LYS A 138 -2.79 4.40 -34.07
CA LYS A 138 -4.02 5.01 -33.56
C LYS A 138 -4.65 5.91 -34.63
N THR A 139 -5.96 6.13 -34.52
CA THR A 139 -6.71 7.07 -35.35
C THR A 139 -6.69 8.49 -34.78
N ALA A 140 -6.90 9.49 -35.61
CA ALA A 140 -7.02 10.88 -35.17
C ALA A 140 -8.18 11.06 -34.17
N ALA A 141 -9.29 10.36 -34.40
CA ALA A 141 -10.45 10.38 -33.52
C ALA A 141 -10.13 9.81 -32.12
N GLU A 142 -9.39 8.68 -32.04
CA GLU A 142 -8.96 8.11 -30.76
C GLU A 142 -8.04 9.06 -29.99
N LEU A 143 -7.10 9.70 -30.69
CA LEU A 143 -6.12 10.59 -30.07
C LEU A 143 -6.70 11.94 -29.64
N ARG A 144 -7.74 12.43 -30.32
CA ARG A 144 -8.42 13.68 -29.95
C ARG A 144 -9.40 13.52 -28.81
N ASN A 145 -9.88 12.31 -28.57
CA ASN A 145 -10.86 12.07 -27.52
C ASN A 145 -10.20 12.19 -26.15
N THR A 146 -10.51 13.27 -25.44
CA THR A 146 -9.99 13.55 -24.09
C THR A 146 -10.38 12.48 -23.08
N ASN A 147 -11.55 11.85 -23.25
CA ASN A 147 -12.00 10.78 -22.36
C ASN A 147 -11.14 9.50 -22.46
N ASN A 148 -10.37 9.36 -23.53
CA ASN A 148 -9.46 8.22 -23.73
C ASN A 148 -8.04 8.49 -23.21
N GLU A 149 -7.74 9.69 -22.73
CA GLU A 149 -6.38 10.10 -22.39
C GLU A 149 -5.78 9.19 -21.33
N ASP A 150 -6.48 8.99 -20.22
CA ASP A 150 -6.06 8.06 -19.16
C ASP A 150 -5.83 6.63 -19.66
N ALA A 151 -6.65 6.17 -20.62
CA ALA A 151 -6.51 4.84 -21.20
C ALA A 151 -5.24 4.75 -22.07
N LEU A 152 -4.97 5.76 -22.90
CA LEU A 152 -3.76 5.83 -23.73
C LEU A 152 -2.48 5.89 -22.87
N GLU A 153 -2.49 6.70 -21.83
CA GLU A 153 -1.38 6.81 -20.88
C GLU A 153 -1.11 5.48 -20.16
N ASN A 154 -2.16 4.79 -19.73
CA ASN A 154 -2.05 3.47 -19.12
C ASN A 154 -1.54 2.41 -20.11
N GLU A 155 -1.99 2.42 -21.36
CA GLU A 155 -1.48 1.52 -22.42
C GLU A 155 0.00 1.73 -22.65
N ILE A 156 0.44 2.99 -22.74
CA ILE A 156 1.85 3.36 -22.91
C ILE A 156 2.67 2.92 -21.71
N LYS A 157 2.21 3.21 -20.50
CA LYS A 157 2.86 2.79 -19.26
C LYS A 157 3.09 1.28 -19.23
N ASN A 158 2.06 0.52 -19.48
CA ASN A 158 2.14 -0.94 -19.50
C ASN A 158 3.07 -1.43 -20.61
N GLY A 159 2.95 -0.86 -21.81
CA GLY A 159 3.81 -1.22 -22.93
C GLY A 159 5.28 -0.95 -22.69
N ILE A 160 5.62 0.15 -22.04
CA ILE A 160 7.01 0.47 -21.66
C ILE A 160 7.52 -0.49 -20.60
N ASN A 161 6.72 -0.74 -19.56
CA ASN A 161 7.09 -1.64 -18.47
C ASN A 161 7.26 -3.10 -18.91
N ASP A 162 6.47 -3.54 -19.90
CA ASP A 162 6.46 -4.95 -20.30
C ASP A 162 7.45 -5.24 -21.44
N LYS A 163 7.73 -4.25 -22.32
CA LYS A 163 8.48 -4.49 -23.56
C LYS A 163 9.82 -3.79 -23.62
N ILE A 164 10.00 -2.72 -22.84
CA ILE A 164 11.19 -1.87 -22.95
C ILE A 164 12.07 -1.98 -21.69
N LEU A 165 11.50 -1.73 -20.52
CA LEU A 165 12.24 -1.78 -19.26
C LEU A 165 12.42 -3.22 -18.80
N SER A 166 13.61 -3.54 -18.27
CA SER A 166 13.94 -4.89 -17.81
C SER A 166 13.88 -5.04 -16.29
N SER A 167 14.50 -4.11 -15.58
CA SER A 167 14.64 -4.16 -14.11
C SER A 167 13.90 -3.04 -13.40
N SER A 168 13.59 -1.99 -14.12
CA SER A 168 12.92 -0.80 -13.61
C SER A 168 11.46 -0.73 -14.03
N ARG A 169 10.69 0.16 -13.42
CA ARG A 169 9.29 0.38 -13.79
C ARG A 169 8.93 1.85 -13.70
N ILE A 170 8.25 2.36 -14.72
CA ILE A 170 7.57 3.64 -14.66
C ILE A 170 6.24 3.48 -13.91
N ARG A 171 5.85 4.53 -13.22
CA ARG A 171 4.66 4.58 -12.37
C ARG A 171 3.48 5.25 -13.03
N ASP A 172 3.79 6.26 -13.84
CA ASP A 172 2.79 7.03 -14.56
C ASP A 172 3.34 7.58 -15.88
N VAL A 173 2.44 7.99 -16.77
CA VAL A 173 2.73 8.62 -18.05
C VAL A 173 1.78 9.78 -18.20
N VAL A 174 2.29 10.92 -18.63
CA VAL A 174 1.47 12.12 -18.89
C VAL A 174 1.88 12.75 -20.22
N PHE A 175 0.91 13.20 -20.99
CA PHE A 175 1.14 13.99 -22.19
C PHE A 175 1.32 15.47 -21.81
N GLN A 176 2.55 15.97 -21.91
CA GLN A 176 2.83 17.40 -21.72
C GLN A 176 2.26 18.24 -22.87
N GLN A 177 2.26 17.68 -24.07
CA GLN A 177 1.68 18.23 -25.28
C GLN A 177 1.17 17.12 -26.17
N LYS A 178 -0.01 17.30 -26.78
CA LYS A 178 -0.60 16.35 -27.72
C LYS A 178 -1.36 17.13 -28.81
N ASP A 179 -0.75 17.25 -29.99
CA ASP A 179 -1.35 17.91 -31.13
C ASP A 179 -1.66 16.87 -32.22
N VAL A 180 -2.88 16.93 -32.76
CA VAL A 180 -3.34 16.08 -33.85
C VAL A 180 -3.87 17.01 -34.95
N ILE A 181 -3.12 17.12 -36.04
CA ILE A 181 -3.34 18.07 -37.15
C ILE A 181 -3.74 17.29 -38.38
N GLU A 182 -4.96 17.48 -38.86
CA GLU A 182 -5.43 16.92 -40.13
C GLU A 182 -4.78 17.68 -41.30
N GLN A 183 -4.37 16.94 -42.32
CA GLN A 183 -3.94 17.52 -43.56
C GLN A 183 -5.17 17.70 -44.47
N ASN A 184 -5.57 18.96 -44.69
CA ASN A 184 -6.62 19.30 -45.65
C ASN A 184 -6.08 19.18 -47.09
#